data_78cc4998daeff60182c5142a6fd48d4c
#
_entry.id   78cc4998daeff60182c5142a6fd48d4c
#
_cell.length_a   1.000
_cell.length_b   1.000
_cell.length_c   1.000
_cell.angle_alpha   90.00
_cell.angle_beta   90.00
_cell.angle_gamma   90.00
#
_symmetry.space_group_name_H-M   'P 1'
#
loop_
_entity.id
_entity.type
_entity.pdbx_description
1 polymer ?
#
loop_
_entity_poly.entity_id
_entity_poly.type
_entity_poly.pdbx_seq_one_letter_code
_entity_poly.pdbx_strand_id
1 'polypeptide(L)'
;MVDEQIELLKQENITFEKISVEEAKEYLIKNNNYRNLCLYKNLFEKYYIDGKYINKYIDLDFAYLKDLAIIDFELRLLLYDIISDIEHYLKFRIINLIDSNNNVIRKYLNKDKRNKYTKNLSENTSIEDLLDLLPFGKLIEFYEFFVKTNKLKEDKKYVNLLKEIVTLRNRVYHNNKILANLNETVENYIINPDVLDYLKKCKIDKESRNVISNSTIRQLTYTLYMFNILVTSEEIKKHIKELLHKFFFERIIKNKNFYRKNKLLKSVYKYFKKIIMKNFEIAIDAH
;
A
#
# COMPACT_ATOMS: atom_id res chain seq x y z
N MET A 1 -6.23 -21.58 25.87
CA MET A 1 -6.37 -20.63 24.70
C MET A 1 -5.06 -20.48 23.93
N VAL A 2 -3.95 -19.90 24.49
CA VAL A 2 -2.69 -19.75 23.71
C VAL A 2 -2.01 -21.09 23.44
N ASP A 3 -2.03 -22.03 24.40
CA ASP A 3 -1.49 -23.36 24.19
C ASP A 3 -2.21 -24.11 23.07
N GLU A 4 -3.53 -24.03 23.00
CA GLU A 4 -4.32 -24.60 21.91
C GLU A 4 -3.93 -23.99 20.55
N GLN A 5 -3.67 -22.67 20.52
CA GLN A 5 -3.21 -21.99 19.30
C GLN A 5 -1.83 -22.50 18.83
N ILE A 6 -0.91 -22.73 19.77
CA ILE A 6 0.39 -23.32 19.47
C ILE A 6 0.22 -24.76 18.93
N GLU A 7 -0.63 -25.57 19.54
CA GLU A 7 -0.89 -26.93 19.06
C GLU A 7 -1.53 -26.94 17.65
N LEU A 8 -2.45 -26.00 17.36
CA LEU A 8 -3.00 -25.84 16.02
C LEU A 8 -1.91 -25.50 14.99
N LEU A 9 -0.98 -24.60 15.33
CA LEU A 9 0.14 -24.28 14.45
C LEU A 9 1.04 -25.49 14.19
N LYS A 10 1.35 -26.29 15.21
CA LYS A 10 2.11 -27.54 15.06
C LYS A 10 1.39 -28.56 14.17
N GLN A 11 0.07 -28.73 14.35
CA GLN A 11 -0.74 -29.61 13.49
C GLN A 11 -0.72 -29.18 12.02
N GLU A 12 -0.58 -27.89 11.75
CA GLU A 12 -0.42 -27.34 10.41
C GLU A 12 1.03 -27.42 9.88
N ASN A 13 1.92 -28.14 10.57
CA ASN A 13 3.34 -28.30 10.24
C ASN A 13 4.13 -26.96 10.29
N ILE A 14 3.76 -26.06 11.21
CA ILE A 14 4.52 -24.83 11.47
C ILE A 14 5.52 -25.13 12.57
N THR A 15 6.81 -24.89 12.28
CA THR A 15 7.93 -25.19 13.20
C THR A 15 8.21 -24.02 14.13
N PHE A 16 9.01 -24.32 15.17
CA PHE A 16 9.50 -23.37 16.17
C PHE A 16 11.01 -23.54 16.34
N GLU A 17 11.74 -23.65 15.21
CA GLU A 17 13.19 -23.86 15.20
C GLU A 17 13.97 -22.56 15.37
N LYS A 18 13.38 -21.43 14.93
CA LYS A 18 14.00 -20.09 14.98
C LYS A 18 13.57 -19.26 16.17
N ILE A 19 12.57 -19.70 16.89
CA ILE A 19 12.02 -19.06 18.09
C ILE A 19 11.46 -20.17 19.00
N SER A 20 11.66 -20.06 20.31
CA SER A 20 11.09 -21.04 21.24
C SER A 20 9.57 -20.97 21.32
N VAL A 21 8.93 -22.03 21.73
CA VAL A 21 7.46 -22.07 21.94
C VAL A 21 7.05 -21.05 23.00
N GLU A 22 7.85 -20.86 24.03
CA GLU A 22 7.62 -19.90 25.12
C GLU A 22 7.64 -18.46 24.60
N GLU A 23 8.63 -18.10 23.79
CA GLU A 23 8.70 -16.78 23.14
C GLU A 23 7.56 -16.56 22.15
N ALA A 24 7.12 -17.61 21.44
CA ALA A 24 5.96 -17.54 20.54
C ALA A 24 4.67 -17.30 21.31
N LYS A 25 4.46 -17.97 22.46
CA LYS A 25 3.33 -17.72 23.35
C LYS A 25 3.33 -16.29 23.88
N GLU A 26 4.47 -15.83 24.36
CA GLU A 26 4.62 -14.45 24.84
C GLU A 26 4.29 -13.42 23.76
N TYR A 27 4.77 -13.64 22.53
CA TYR A 27 4.48 -12.79 21.40
C TYR A 27 2.97 -12.74 21.07
N LEU A 28 2.29 -13.89 21.08
CA LEU A 28 0.84 -13.97 20.84
C LEU A 28 0.04 -13.24 21.91
N ILE A 29 0.47 -13.31 23.17
CA ILE A 29 -0.21 -12.65 24.30
C ILE A 29 0.00 -11.13 24.24
N LYS A 30 1.25 -10.67 24.02
CA LYS A 30 1.62 -9.26 24.20
C LYS A 30 1.54 -8.41 22.93
N ASN A 31 1.79 -8.99 21.77
CA ASN A 31 2.09 -8.20 20.57
C ASN A 31 1.16 -8.45 19.40
N ASN A 32 0.52 -9.61 19.30
CA ASN A 32 -0.31 -9.88 18.14
C ASN A 32 -1.42 -10.90 18.44
N ASN A 33 -2.56 -10.65 17.87
CA ASN A 33 -3.67 -11.58 17.86
C ASN A 33 -3.37 -12.76 16.92
N TYR A 34 -3.55 -13.98 17.38
CA TYR A 34 -3.36 -15.22 16.61
C TYR A 34 -4.03 -15.18 15.23
N ARG A 35 -5.30 -14.71 15.17
CA ARG A 35 -6.05 -14.61 13.90
C ARG A 35 -5.34 -13.73 12.88
N ASN A 36 -4.81 -12.59 13.32
CA ASN A 36 -4.09 -11.66 12.45
C ASN A 36 -2.77 -12.26 11.94
N LEU A 37 -2.06 -12.99 12.81
CA LEU A 37 -0.82 -13.66 12.43
C LEU A 37 -1.08 -14.75 11.38
N CYS A 38 -2.16 -15.52 11.55
CA CYS A 38 -2.55 -16.60 10.64
C CYS A 38 -2.87 -16.12 9.21
N LEU A 39 -3.20 -14.84 9.01
CA LEU A 39 -3.42 -14.30 7.66
C LEU A 39 -2.18 -14.40 6.76
N TYR A 40 -0.98 -14.32 7.32
CA TYR A 40 0.26 -14.42 6.55
C TYR A 40 0.60 -15.86 6.11
N LYS A 41 -0.03 -16.88 6.69
CA LYS A 41 0.15 -18.29 6.29
C LYS A 41 -0.17 -18.50 4.80
N ASN A 42 -1.13 -17.75 4.26
CA ASN A 42 -1.54 -17.82 2.86
C ASN A 42 -0.42 -17.44 1.87
N LEU A 43 0.64 -16.82 2.33
CA LEU A 43 1.81 -16.48 1.51
C LEU A 43 2.78 -17.65 1.33
N PHE A 44 2.57 -18.77 2.05
CA PHE A 44 3.44 -19.93 2.05
C PHE A 44 2.78 -21.12 1.37
N GLU A 45 3.60 -21.98 0.78
CA GLU A 45 3.15 -23.16 0.05
C GLU A 45 2.64 -24.23 1.03
N LYS A 46 1.56 -24.92 0.63
CA LYS A 46 1.02 -26.07 1.31
C LYS A 46 1.40 -27.37 0.60
N TYR A 47 1.44 -28.48 1.35
CA TYR A 47 1.59 -29.78 0.77
C TYR A 47 0.41 -30.11 -0.16
N TYR A 48 0.75 -30.68 -1.32
CA TYR A 48 -0.20 -31.17 -2.29
C TYR A 48 -0.10 -32.71 -2.33
N ILE A 49 -1.14 -33.39 -1.86
CA ILE A 49 -1.18 -34.87 -1.71
C ILE A 49 -2.49 -35.37 -2.32
N ASP A 50 -2.43 -36.41 -3.11
CA ASP A 50 -3.60 -37.06 -3.75
C ASP A 50 -4.55 -36.08 -4.46
N GLY A 51 -3.97 -35.15 -5.25
CA GLY A 51 -4.76 -34.21 -6.05
C GLY A 51 -5.37 -33.04 -5.29
N LYS A 52 -5.04 -32.83 -4.02
CA LYS A 52 -5.55 -31.73 -3.19
C LYS A 52 -4.50 -31.12 -2.26
N TYR A 53 -4.67 -29.83 -1.97
CA TYR A 53 -3.90 -29.17 -0.91
C TYR A 53 -4.43 -29.60 0.47
N ILE A 54 -3.52 -30.01 1.33
CA ILE A 54 -3.82 -30.29 2.73
C ILE A 54 -3.45 -29.06 3.59
N ASN A 55 -4.02 -28.98 4.79
CA ASN A 55 -3.74 -27.83 5.67
C ASN A 55 -2.44 -28.02 6.46
N LYS A 56 -1.34 -28.29 5.75
CA LYS A 56 0.03 -28.35 6.28
C LYS A 56 0.95 -27.54 5.41
N TYR A 57 1.78 -26.72 6.02
CA TYR A 57 2.69 -25.80 5.34
C TYR A 57 4.07 -26.43 5.12
N ILE A 58 4.72 -26.02 4.01
CA ILE A 58 6.08 -26.46 3.65
C ILE A 58 7.06 -25.40 4.16
N ASP A 59 8.06 -25.82 4.93
CA ASP A 59 9.16 -24.99 5.42
C ASP A 59 8.69 -23.65 6.09
N LEU A 60 7.59 -23.68 6.83
CA LEU A 60 7.07 -22.51 7.53
C LEU A 60 7.42 -22.57 9.01
N ASP A 61 8.16 -21.57 9.50
CA ASP A 61 8.48 -21.38 10.91
C ASP A 61 7.67 -20.20 11.49
N PHE A 62 7.31 -20.28 12.77
CA PHE A 62 6.57 -19.20 13.45
C PHE A 62 7.32 -17.86 13.37
N ALA A 63 8.65 -17.86 13.41
CA ALA A 63 9.47 -16.66 13.30
C ALA A 63 9.24 -15.93 11.97
N TYR A 64 8.90 -16.64 10.88
CA TYR A 64 8.62 -16.02 9.57
C TYR A 64 7.31 -15.24 9.58
N LEU A 65 6.29 -15.79 10.24
CA LEU A 65 4.99 -15.11 10.42
C LEU A 65 5.15 -13.88 11.31
N LYS A 66 5.92 -14.00 12.41
CA LYS A 66 6.25 -12.88 13.30
C LYS A 66 6.99 -11.76 12.55
N ASP A 67 7.99 -12.12 11.75
CA ASP A 67 8.76 -11.14 10.97
C ASP A 67 7.88 -10.43 9.93
N LEU A 68 7.01 -11.16 9.21
CA LEU A 68 6.04 -10.56 8.28
C LEU A 68 5.08 -9.60 8.98
N ALA A 69 4.62 -9.94 10.19
CA ALA A 69 3.74 -9.06 10.95
C ALA A 69 4.43 -7.73 11.31
N ILE A 70 5.73 -7.77 11.63
CA ILE A 70 6.53 -6.58 11.93
C ILE A 70 6.79 -5.78 10.64
N ILE A 71 7.17 -6.44 9.54
CA ILE A 71 7.35 -5.79 8.23
C ILE A 71 6.05 -5.10 7.79
N ASP A 72 4.91 -5.75 7.93
CA ASP A 72 3.59 -5.20 7.59
C ASP A 72 3.24 -3.97 8.44
N PHE A 73 3.60 -3.99 9.73
CA PHE A 73 3.41 -2.84 10.61
C PHE A 73 4.27 -1.65 10.17
N GLU A 74 5.56 -1.86 9.95
CA GLU A 74 6.49 -0.82 9.49
C GLU A 74 6.12 -0.28 8.09
N LEU A 75 5.66 -1.16 7.18
CA LEU A 75 5.13 -0.75 5.88
C LEU A 75 3.92 0.19 6.03
N ARG A 76 3.01 -0.08 6.98
CA ARG A 76 1.86 0.81 7.20
C ARG A 76 2.27 2.19 7.69
N LEU A 77 3.27 2.28 8.57
CA LEU A 77 3.80 3.59 9.02
C LEU A 77 4.38 4.37 7.85
N LEU A 78 5.20 3.74 7.03
CA LEU A 78 5.76 4.34 5.82
C LEU A 78 4.66 4.79 4.83
N LEU A 79 3.63 3.97 4.63
CA LEU A 79 2.51 4.31 3.75
C LEU A 79 1.66 5.45 4.31
N TYR A 80 1.53 5.54 5.64
CA TYR A 80 0.84 6.66 6.27
C TYR A 80 1.50 7.99 5.88
N ASP A 81 2.82 8.09 6.00
CA ASP A 81 3.58 9.29 5.64
C ASP A 81 3.41 9.62 4.14
N ILE A 82 3.67 8.65 3.26
CA ILE A 82 3.55 8.86 1.80
C ILE A 82 2.14 9.29 1.38
N ILE A 83 1.10 8.68 1.94
CA ILE A 83 -0.29 8.99 1.58
C ILE A 83 -0.71 10.35 2.15
N SER A 84 -0.23 10.72 3.34
CA SER A 84 -0.45 12.06 3.91
C SER A 84 0.16 13.15 3.03
N ASP A 85 1.36 12.94 2.52
CA ASP A 85 1.99 13.85 1.57
C ASP A 85 1.18 13.95 0.26
N ILE A 86 0.72 12.82 -0.29
CA ILE A 86 -0.15 12.82 -1.48
C ILE A 86 -1.42 13.64 -1.23
N GLU A 87 -2.08 13.48 -0.07
CA GLU A 87 -3.27 14.23 0.31
C GLU A 87 -2.97 15.74 0.37
N HIS A 88 -1.89 16.11 1.03
CA HIS A 88 -1.47 17.52 1.14
C HIS A 88 -1.20 18.15 -0.23
N TYR A 89 -0.37 17.49 -1.06
CA TYR A 89 0.00 18.04 -2.37
C TYR A 89 -1.16 18.00 -3.39
N LEU A 90 -2.12 17.10 -3.24
CA LEU A 90 -3.34 17.12 -4.03
C LEU A 90 -4.20 18.36 -3.71
N LYS A 91 -4.37 18.71 -2.42
CA LYS A 91 -5.04 19.94 -2.01
C LYS A 91 -4.34 21.16 -2.62
N PHE A 92 -3.02 21.23 -2.47
CA PHE A 92 -2.21 22.31 -3.04
C PHE A 92 -2.35 22.40 -4.57
N ARG A 93 -2.35 21.27 -5.27
CA ARG A 93 -2.59 21.22 -6.71
C ARG A 93 -3.96 21.78 -7.08
N ILE A 94 -5.02 21.43 -6.35
CA ILE A 94 -6.37 21.93 -6.60
C ILE A 94 -6.40 23.45 -6.41
N ILE A 95 -5.82 23.98 -5.33
CA ILE A 95 -5.77 25.43 -5.04
C ILE A 95 -5.08 26.18 -6.20
N ASN A 96 -3.95 25.65 -6.69
CA ASN A 96 -3.20 26.27 -7.80
C ASN A 96 -3.90 26.19 -9.16
N LEU A 97 -4.82 25.26 -9.35
CA LEU A 97 -5.55 25.07 -10.60
C LEU A 97 -6.90 25.81 -10.63
N ILE A 98 -7.36 26.28 -9.47
CA ILE A 98 -8.66 26.96 -9.39
C ILE A 98 -8.51 28.44 -9.80
N ASP A 99 -9.33 28.88 -10.73
CA ASP A 99 -9.40 30.30 -11.09
C ASP A 99 -10.30 31.03 -10.07
N SER A 100 -9.95 32.27 -9.71
CA SER A 100 -10.68 33.13 -8.77
C SER A 100 -12.16 33.35 -9.17
N ASN A 101 -12.49 33.24 -10.45
CA ASN A 101 -13.85 33.33 -10.97
C ASN A 101 -14.58 31.98 -11.08
N ASN A 102 -14.00 30.90 -10.52
CA ASN A 102 -14.51 29.55 -10.72
C ASN A 102 -15.66 29.22 -9.75
N ASN A 103 -16.87 29.04 -10.31
CA ASN A 103 -18.07 28.63 -9.56
C ASN A 103 -18.08 27.15 -9.15
N VAL A 104 -16.93 26.49 -9.12
CA VAL A 104 -16.86 25.04 -8.85
C VAL A 104 -17.34 24.67 -7.45
N ILE A 105 -17.00 25.48 -6.46
CA ILE A 105 -17.41 25.26 -5.06
C ILE A 105 -18.94 25.31 -4.98
N ARG A 106 -19.54 26.38 -5.47
CA ARG A 106 -21.01 26.52 -5.52
C ARG A 106 -21.69 25.35 -6.23
N LYS A 107 -21.18 24.94 -7.38
CA LYS A 107 -21.71 23.79 -8.13
C LYS A 107 -21.58 22.49 -7.35
N TYR A 108 -20.46 22.29 -6.66
CA TYR A 108 -20.23 21.10 -5.83
C TYR A 108 -21.16 21.05 -4.63
N LEU A 109 -21.27 22.15 -3.87
CA LEU A 109 -22.17 22.25 -2.72
C LEU A 109 -23.64 22.03 -3.11
N ASN A 110 -24.05 22.57 -4.26
CA ASN A 110 -25.41 22.37 -4.77
C ASN A 110 -25.70 20.94 -5.21
N LYS A 111 -24.67 20.20 -5.71
CA LYS A 111 -24.81 18.81 -6.12
C LYS A 111 -24.91 17.86 -4.91
N ASP A 112 -24.14 18.12 -3.84
CA ASP A 112 -23.98 17.22 -2.69
C ASP A 112 -24.56 17.81 -1.40
N LYS A 113 -25.79 18.34 -1.47
CA LYS A 113 -26.52 18.99 -0.36
C LYS A 113 -26.68 18.12 0.89
N ARG A 114 -26.54 16.78 0.79
CA ARG A 114 -26.68 15.82 1.90
C ARG A 114 -25.34 15.43 2.51
N ASN A 115 -24.24 15.96 2.01
CA ASN A 115 -22.92 15.61 2.51
C ASN A 115 -22.72 16.20 3.93
N LYS A 116 -22.53 15.32 4.90
CA LYS A 116 -22.35 15.72 6.31
C LYS A 116 -21.15 16.63 6.56
N TYR A 117 -20.12 16.58 5.70
CA TYR A 117 -18.91 17.39 5.82
C TYR A 117 -19.10 18.82 5.28
N THR A 118 -20.02 19.02 4.34
CA THR A 118 -20.23 20.29 3.64
C THR A 118 -21.57 20.96 3.95
N LYS A 119 -22.44 20.33 4.75
CA LYS A 119 -23.80 20.82 5.05
C LYS A 119 -23.87 22.22 5.66
N ASN A 120 -22.81 22.65 6.36
CA ASN A 120 -22.73 23.95 7.03
C ASN A 120 -21.93 24.99 6.20
N LEU A 121 -21.46 24.62 5.00
CA LEU A 121 -20.71 25.52 4.13
C LEU A 121 -21.68 26.38 3.29
N SER A 122 -21.26 27.61 3.01
CA SER A 122 -21.95 28.56 2.16
C SER A 122 -21.26 28.69 0.79
N GLU A 123 -21.91 29.39 -0.13
CA GLU A 123 -21.34 29.73 -1.45
C GLU A 123 -20.09 30.62 -1.36
N ASN A 124 -19.88 31.30 -0.23
CA ASN A 124 -18.74 32.16 0.05
C ASN A 124 -17.57 31.44 0.78
N THR A 125 -17.69 30.12 0.98
CA THR A 125 -16.63 29.31 1.58
C THR A 125 -15.40 29.31 0.68
N SER A 126 -14.22 29.53 1.24
CA SER A 126 -12.96 29.45 0.50
C SER A 126 -12.68 28.02 0.04
N ILE A 127 -11.83 27.87 -0.97
CA ILE A 127 -11.42 26.54 -1.41
C ILE A 127 -10.61 25.81 -0.35
N GLU A 128 -9.77 26.53 0.37
CA GLU A 128 -8.95 26.03 1.46
C GLU A 128 -9.83 25.45 2.57
N ASP A 129 -10.84 26.20 3.03
CA ASP A 129 -11.78 25.73 4.06
C ASP A 129 -12.54 24.49 3.62
N LEU A 130 -12.98 24.46 2.35
CA LEU A 130 -13.64 23.27 1.80
C LEU A 130 -12.71 22.06 1.83
N LEU A 131 -11.48 22.20 1.32
CA LEU A 131 -10.53 21.08 1.21
C LEU A 131 -10.09 20.56 2.57
N ASP A 132 -10.02 21.42 3.59
CA ASP A 132 -9.62 21.00 4.95
C ASP A 132 -10.70 20.20 5.67
N LEU A 133 -11.95 20.41 5.33
CA LEU A 133 -13.08 19.66 5.89
C LEU A 133 -13.28 18.29 5.22
N LEU A 134 -12.77 18.09 4.01
CA LEU A 134 -13.00 16.86 3.27
C LEU A 134 -12.04 15.74 3.70
N PRO A 135 -12.52 14.59 4.21
CA PRO A 135 -11.68 13.42 4.36
C PRO A 135 -11.19 12.94 2.99
N PHE A 136 -10.05 12.26 2.95
CA PHE A 136 -9.34 11.91 1.71
C PHE A 136 -10.24 11.30 0.61
N GLY A 137 -11.15 10.38 0.96
CA GLY A 137 -12.10 9.82 -0.02
C GLY A 137 -13.02 10.89 -0.64
N LYS A 138 -13.49 11.86 0.16
CA LYS A 138 -14.32 12.97 -0.31
C LYS A 138 -13.51 14.01 -1.06
N LEU A 139 -12.26 14.19 -0.70
CA LEU A 139 -11.32 15.01 -1.47
C LEU A 139 -11.14 14.46 -2.90
N ILE A 140 -11.03 13.14 -3.06
CA ILE A 140 -10.94 12.53 -4.40
C ILE A 140 -12.25 12.67 -5.18
N GLU A 141 -13.42 12.54 -4.55
CA GLU A 141 -14.71 12.78 -5.18
C GLU A 141 -14.83 14.26 -5.65
N PHE A 142 -14.39 15.20 -4.81
CA PHE A 142 -14.32 16.61 -5.19
C PHE A 142 -13.35 16.85 -6.34
N TYR A 143 -12.14 16.24 -6.28
CA TYR A 143 -11.17 16.34 -7.36
C TYR A 143 -11.70 15.80 -8.69
N GLU A 144 -12.38 14.66 -8.68
CA GLU A 144 -13.05 14.13 -9.88
C GLU A 144 -14.07 15.11 -10.44
N PHE A 145 -14.90 15.69 -9.56
CA PHE A 145 -15.88 16.71 -9.95
C PHE A 145 -15.20 17.96 -10.54
N PHE A 146 -14.14 18.44 -9.88
CA PHE A 146 -13.34 19.59 -10.30
C PHE A 146 -12.72 19.37 -11.69
N VAL A 147 -12.06 18.23 -11.89
CA VAL A 147 -11.43 17.83 -13.15
C VAL A 147 -12.46 17.76 -14.30
N LYS A 148 -13.63 17.19 -14.04
CA LYS A 148 -14.72 17.10 -15.02
C LYS A 148 -15.28 18.47 -15.37
N THR A 149 -15.57 19.30 -14.36
CA THR A 149 -16.18 20.63 -14.52
C THR A 149 -15.28 21.58 -15.31
N ASN A 150 -13.96 21.54 -15.03
CA ASN A 150 -12.99 22.41 -15.69
C ASN A 150 -12.32 21.77 -16.91
N LYS A 151 -12.76 20.56 -17.32
CA LYS A 151 -12.25 19.82 -18.48
C LYS A 151 -10.74 19.62 -18.48
N LEU A 152 -10.15 19.37 -17.31
CA LEU A 152 -8.71 19.19 -17.12
C LEU A 152 -8.29 17.82 -17.65
N LYS A 153 -7.86 17.75 -18.91
CA LYS A 153 -7.53 16.47 -19.60
C LYS A 153 -6.37 15.75 -18.93
N GLU A 154 -5.33 16.48 -18.56
CA GLU A 154 -4.13 15.93 -17.93
C GLU A 154 -4.42 15.31 -16.56
N ASP A 155 -5.29 15.90 -15.77
CA ASP A 155 -5.64 15.45 -14.43
C ASP A 155 -6.63 14.28 -14.43
N LYS A 156 -7.40 14.11 -15.51
CA LYS A 156 -8.39 13.03 -15.64
C LYS A 156 -7.78 11.64 -15.45
N LYS A 157 -6.55 11.43 -15.90
CA LYS A 157 -5.83 10.15 -15.80
C LYS A 157 -5.50 9.78 -14.35
N TYR A 158 -5.33 10.76 -13.46
CA TYR A 158 -4.97 10.52 -12.06
C TYR A 158 -6.15 10.11 -11.18
N VAL A 159 -7.38 10.47 -11.56
CA VAL A 159 -8.58 10.22 -10.74
C VAL A 159 -8.73 8.74 -10.36
N ASN A 160 -8.60 7.83 -11.33
CA ASN A 160 -8.74 6.40 -11.07
C ASN A 160 -7.59 5.84 -10.22
N LEU A 161 -6.38 6.34 -10.38
CA LEU A 161 -5.23 5.96 -9.56
C LEU A 161 -5.44 6.38 -8.11
N LEU A 162 -5.91 7.61 -7.90
CA LEU A 162 -6.20 8.16 -6.57
C LEU A 162 -7.33 7.40 -5.87
N LYS A 163 -8.35 6.92 -6.59
CA LYS A 163 -9.41 6.06 -6.02
C LYS A 163 -8.86 4.74 -5.47
N GLU A 164 -7.90 4.13 -6.15
CA GLU A 164 -7.21 2.93 -5.64
C GLU A 164 -6.37 3.27 -4.39
N ILE A 165 -5.73 4.44 -4.35
CA ILE A 165 -4.98 4.91 -3.19
C ILE A 165 -5.91 5.16 -1.99
N VAL A 166 -7.14 5.64 -2.19
CA VAL A 166 -8.15 5.74 -1.11
C VAL A 166 -8.41 4.38 -0.47
N THR A 167 -8.50 3.33 -1.27
CA THR A 167 -8.69 1.96 -0.75
C THR A 167 -7.51 1.51 0.12
N LEU A 168 -6.28 1.75 -0.34
CA LEU A 168 -5.07 1.46 0.44
C LEU A 168 -5.01 2.30 1.72
N ARG A 169 -5.28 3.61 1.62
CA ARG A 169 -5.33 4.53 2.76
C ARG A 169 -6.28 4.03 3.85
N ASN A 170 -7.48 3.61 3.48
CA ASN A 170 -8.45 3.10 4.43
C ASN A 170 -7.93 1.83 5.13
N ARG A 171 -7.26 0.93 4.41
CA ARG A 171 -6.61 -0.25 5.02
C ARG A 171 -5.51 0.15 6.01
N VAL A 172 -4.67 1.13 5.65
CA VAL A 172 -3.59 1.65 6.52
C VAL A 172 -4.16 2.24 7.81
N TYR A 173 -5.13 3.13 7.70
CA TYR A 173 -5.72 3.83 8.85
C TYR A 173 -6.55 2.91 9.77
N HIS A 174 -7.15 1.85 9.22
CA HIS A 174 -7.88 0.84 10.00
C HIS A 174 -6.97 -0.30 10.49
N ASN A 175 -5.67 -0.18 10.41
CA ASN A 175 -4.70 -1.20 10.81
C ASN A 175 -4.91 -2.58 10.16
N ASN A 176 -5.49 -2.62 8.95
CA ASN A 176 -5.65 -3.85 8.19
C ASN A 176 -4.29 -4.36 7.68
N LYS A 177 -4.15 -5.67 7.57
CA LYS A 177 -2.92 -6.29 7.08
C LYS A 177 -2.74 -6.02 5.59
N ILE A 178 -1.65 -5.38 5.22
CA ILE A 178 -1.35 -5.00 3.83
C ILE A 178 -0.82 -6.20 3.03
N LEU A 179 0.10 -6.96 3.64
CA LEU A 179 0.79 -8.05 2.96
C LEU A 179 0.00 -9.37 2.90
N ALA A 180 -1.10 -9.52 3.64
CA ALA A 180 -1.78 -10.81 3.81
C ALA A 180 -2.31 -11.43 2.49
N ASN A 181 -2.67 -10.60 1.50
CA ASN A 181 -3.35 -11.02 0.27
C ASN A 181 -2.48 -10.86 -0.99
N LEU A 182 -1.15 -10.92 -0.86
CA LEU A 182 -0.24 -10.77 -2.00
C LEU A 182 -0.34 -11.90 -3.03
N ASN A 183 -0.93 -13.04 -2.69
CA ASN A 183 -1.17 -14.18 -3.57
C ASN A 183 -2.46 -14.09 -4.39
N GLU A 184 -3.34 -13.13 -4.10
CA GLU A 184 -4.59 -12.93 -4.84
C GLU A 184 -4.31 -12.12 -6.12
N THR A 185 -4.64 -12.67 -7.27
CA THR A 185 -4.46 -12.02 -8.58
C THR A 185 -5.76 -11.94 -9.34
N VAL A 186 -5.90 -10.92 -10.18
CA VAL A 186 -7.01 -10.77 -11.13
C VAL A 186 -6.52 -11.17 -12.50
N GLU A 187 -7.23 -12.11 -13.14
CA GLU A 187 -6.93 -12.51 -14.52
C GLU A 187 -7.18 -11.36 -15.50
N ASN A 188 -6.35 -11.30 -16.54
CA ASN A 188 -6.47 -10.33 -17.64
C ASN A 188 -6.50 -8.86 -17.21
N TYR A 189 -5.79 -8.50 -16.11
CA TYR A 189 -5.70 -7.12 -15.68
C TYR A 189 -4.96 -6.25 -16.71
N ILE A 190 -5.61 -5.17 -17.15
CA ILE A 190 -5.05 -4.20 -18.07
C ILE A 190 -4.39 -3.07 -17.27
N ILE A 191 -3.08 -2.93 -17.43
CA ILE A 191 -2.31 -1.88 -16.76
C ILE A 191 -2.62 -0.52 -17.38
N ASN A 192 -2.86 0.49 -16.54
CA ASN A 192 -3.00 1.87 -16.99
C ASN A 192 -1.78 2.28 -17.85
N PRO A 193 -1.98 2.89 -19.05
CA PRO A 193 -0.86 3.21 -19.97
C PRO A 193 0.24 4.07 -19.34
N ASP A 194 -0.10 5.10 -18.58
CA ASP A 194 0.89 5.96 -17.92
C ASP A 194 1.72 5.19 -16.89
N VAL A 195 1.07 4.30 -16.13
CA VAL A 195 1.76 3.41 -15.18
C VAL A 195 2.60 2.38 -15.90
N LEU A 196 2.13 1.85 -17.04
CA LEU A 196 2.92 0.93 -17.85
C LEU A 196 4.23 1.59 -18.33
N ASP A 197 4.16 2.83 -18.80
CA ASP A 197 5.35 3.57 -19.24
C ASP A 197 6.28 3.91 -18.07
N TYR A 198 5.72 4.22 -16.90
CA TYR A 198 6.47 4.37 -15.67
C TYR A 198 7.24 3.08 -15.30
N LEU A 199 6.59 1.92 -15.35
CA LEU A 199 7.21 0.63 -15.07
C LEU A 199 8.31 0.28 -16.07
N LYS A 200 8.13 0.61 -17.36
CA LYS A 200 9.18 0.47 -18.37
C LYS A 200 10.42 1.33 -18.04
N LYS A 201 10.21 2.59 -17.63
CA LYS A 201 11.28 3.49 -17.16
C LYS A 201 12.01 2.93 -15.94
N CYS A 202 11.31 2.22 -15.06
CA CYS A 202 11.88 1.49 -13.92
C CYS A 202 12.57 0.16 -14.33
N LYS A 203 12.66 -0.17 -15.61
CA LYS A 203 13.25 -1.40 -16.13
C LYS A 203 12.57 -2.66 -15.58
N ILE A 204 11.24 -2.61 -15.36
CA ILE A 204 10.44 -3.77 -15.01
C ILE A 204 10.13 -4.54 -16.30
N ASP A 205 10.59 -5.78 -16.40
CA ASP A 205 10.31 -6.67 -17.54
C ASP A 205 8.84 -7.10 -17.60
N LYS A 206 8.42 -7.65 -18.76
CA LYS A 206 7.01 -8.00 -19.02
C LYS A 206 6.46 -9.02 -18.01
N GLU A 207 7.25 -10.02 -17.65
CA GLU A 207 6.83 -11.05 -16.70
C GLU A 207 6.68 -10.49 -15.29
N SER A 208 7.65 -9.68 -14.83
CA SER A 208 7.60 -9.01 -13.53
C SER A 208 6.43 -8.02 -13.40
N ARG A 209 5.87 -7.51 -14.52
CA ARG A 209 4.69 -6.63 -14.47
C ARG A 209 3.41 -7.38 -14.10
N ASN A 210 3.34 -8.69 -14.27
CA ASN A 210 2.15 -9.47 -13.96
C ASN A 210 1.76 -9.38 -12.47
N VAL A 211 2.71 -9.12 -11.58
CA VAL A 211 2.43 -8.95 -10.14
C VAL A 211 1.45 -7.80 -9.85
N ILE A 212 1.33 -6.81 -10.73
CA ILE A 212 0.41 -5.66 -10.56
C ILE A 212 -1.07 -6.05 -10.70
N SER A 213 -1.37 -7.25 -11.19
CA SER A 213 -2.72 -7.81 -11.18
C SER A 213 -3.25 -8.00 -9.74
N ASN A 214 -2.34 -8.21 -8.78
CA ASN A 214 -2.68 -8.16 -7.36
C ASN A 214 -3.07 -6.74 -6.94
N SER A 215 -4.22 -6.60 -6.29
CA SER A 215 -4.75 -5.28 -5.89
C SER A 215 -3.84 -4.51 -4.95
N THR A 216 -3.22 -5.18 -3.98
CA THR A 216 -2.29 -4.56 -3.04
C THR A 216 -1.03 -4.04 -3.74
N ILE A 217 -0.42 -4.85 -4.60
CA ILE A 217 0.77 -4.46 -5.37
C ILE A 217 0.45 -3.28 -6.29
N ARG A 218 -0.72 -3.29 -6.91
CA ARG A 218 -1.22 -2.20 -7.75
C ARG A 218 -1.37 -0.91 -6.96
N GLN A 219 -2.05 -0.96 -5.82
CA GLN A 219 -2.26 0.20 -4.94
C GLN A 219 -0.93 0.78 -4.45
N LEU A 220 0.01 -0.06 -4.04
CA LEU A 220 1.36 0.37 -3.65
C LEU A 220 2.11 1.02 -4.82
N THR A 221 2.01 0.44 -6.02
CA THR A 221 2.64 0.99 -7.24
C THR A 221 2.06 2.36 -7.58
N TYR A 222 0.73 2.51 -7.51
CA TYR A 222 0.06 3.78 -7.77
C TYR A 222 0.41 4.84 -6.72
N THR A 223 0.58 4.44 -5.47
CA THR A 223 1.00 5.33 -4.39
C THR A 223 2.39 5.90 -4.68
N LEU A 224 3.38 5.07 -5.01
CA LEU A 224 4.72 5.53 -5.35
C LEU A 224 4.74 6.39 -6.62
N TYR A 225 3.94 6.02 -7.63
CA TYR A 225 3.81 6.79 -8.87
C TYR A 225 3.20 8.16 -8.61
N MET A 226 2.07 8.24 -7.87
CA MET A 226 1.40 9.50 -7.58
C MET A 226 2.19 10.40 -6.62
N PHE A 227 2.95 9.82 -5.69
CA PHE A 227 3.90 10.57 -4.87
C PHE A 227 4.90 11.33 -5.73
N ASN A 228 5.54 10.66 -6.70
CA ASN A 228 6.48 11.30 -7.61
C ASN A 228 5.86 12.40 -8.49
N ILE A 229 4.58 12.27 -8.82
CA ILE A 229 3.87 13.25 -9.65
C ILE A 229 3.44 14.49 -8.85
N LEU A 230 2.92 14.26 -7.65
CA LEU A 230 2.28 15.32 -6.87
C LEU A 230 3.25 16.06 -5.96
N VAL A 231 4.12 15.34 -5.26
CA VAL A 231 5.03 15.93 -4.28
C VAL A 231 6.15 16.69 -4.98
N THR A 232 6.26 17.98 -4.70
CA THR A 232 7.23 18.88 -5.35
C THR A 232 8.38 19.29 -4.42
N SER A 233 8.24 19.21 -3.06
CA SER A 233 9.32 19.53 -2.14
C SER A 233 10.43 18.48 -2.17
N GLU A 234 11.65 18.95 -2.38
CA GLU A 234 12.85 18.10 -2.38
C GLU A 234 13.17 17.58 -0.96
N GLU A 235 12.86 18.35 0.08
CA GLU A 235 13.04 17.94 1.48
C GLU A 235 12.15 16.75 1.83
N ILE A 236 10.87 16.80 1.44
CA ILE A 236 9.93 15.70 1.67
C ILE A 236 10.35 14.46 0.86
N LYS A 237 10.72 14.65 -0.41
CA LYS A 237 11.24 13.55 -1.23
C LYS A 237 12.48 12.91 -0.61
N LYS A 238 13.41 13.71 -0.08
CA LYS A 238 14.60 13.22 0.61
C LYS A 238 14.23 12.43 1.86
N HIS A 239 13.32 12.94 2.68
CA HIS A 239 12.83 12.23 3.86
C HIS A 239 12.23 10.86 3.51
N ILE A 240 11.31 10.81 2.56
CA ILE A 240 10.70 9.55 2.11
C ILE A 240 11.73 8.61 1.48
N LYS A 241 12.71 9.13 0.74
CA LYS A 241 13.84 8.35 0.23
C LYS A 241 14.61 7.64 1.35
N GLU A 242 14.93 8.33 2.44
CA GLU A 242 15.62 7.77 3.60
C GLU A 242 14.77 6.68 4.29
N LEU A 243 13.46 6.91 4.48
CA LEU A 243 12.55 5.91 5.03
C LEU A 243 12.44 4.66 4.14
N LEU A 244 12.30 4.86 2.83
CA LEU A 244 12.27 3.76 1.85
C LEU A 244 13.59 2.98 1.84
N HIS A 245 14.73 3.67 1.91
CA HIS A 245 16.04 3.03 2.01
C HIS A 245 16.12 2.14 3.24
N LYS A 246 15.86 2.69 4.41
CA LYS A 246 15.88 1.95 5.69
C LYS A 246 14.94 0.74 5.66
N PHE A 247 13.72 0.91 5.11
CA PHE A 247 12.75 -0.17 5.04
C PHE A 247 13.17 -1.28 4.06
N PHE A 248 13.53 -0.93 2.80
CA PHE A 248 13.79 -1.91 1.75
C PHE A 248 15.19 -2.53 1.80
N PHE A 249 16.21 -1.76 2.19
CA PHE A 249 17.60 -2.19 2.10
C PHE A 249 18.23 -2.57 3.45
N GLU A 250 17.54 -2.30 4.56
CA GLU A 250 18.00 -2.71 5.88
C GLU A 250 16.97 -3.65 6.53
N ARG A 251 15.72 -3.19 6.70
CA ARG A 251 14.72 -3.94 7.46
C ARG A 251 14.27 -5.23 6.76
N ILE A 252 13.87 -5.17 5.50
CA ILE A 252 13.41 -6.37 4.76
C ILE A 252 14.53 -7.38 4.59
N ILE A 253 15.76 -6.94 4.35
CA ILE A 253 16.88 -7.86 4.12
C ILE A 253 17.45 -8.47 5.41
N LYS A 254 17.15 -7.91 6.58
CA LYS A 254 17.64 -8.39 7.89
C LYS A 254 17.42 -9.90 8.05
N ASN A 255 16.24 -10.38 7.72
CA ASN A 255 15.84 -11.77 7.81
C ASN A 255 15.57 -12.42 6.44
N LYS A 256 16.29 -11.98 5.39
CA LYS A 256 16.08 -12.47 4.00
C LYS A 256 16.14 -14.00 3.86
N ASN A 257 16.87 -14.68 4.73
CA ASN A 257 16.99 -16.13 4.72
C ASN A 257 15.67 -16.84 5.06
N PHE A 258 14.77 -16.21 5.83
CA PHE A 258 13.43 -16.74 6.13
C PHE A 258 12.59 -16.92 4.86
N TYR A 259 12.83 -16.10 3.85
CA TYR A 259 12.05 -16.06 2.61
C TYR A 259 12.79 -16.62 1.39
N ARG A 260 13.96 -17.27 1.61
CA ARG A 260 14.81 -17.74 0.50
C ARG A 260 14.07 -18.67 -0.47
N LYS A 261 13.18 -19.53 0.04
CA LYS A 261 12.38 -20.46 -0.75
C LYS A 261 11.06 -19.87 -1.28
N ASN A 262 10.59 -18.75 -0.71
CA ASN A 262 9.33 -18.13 -1.09
C ASN A 262 9.45 -17.30 -2.37
N LYS A 263 8.98 -17.86 -3.49
CA LYS A 263 9.07 -17.26 -4.82
C LYS A 263 8.24 -15.97 -4.92
N LEU A 264 7.04 -15.94 -4.31
CA LEU A 264 6.14 -14.79 -4.33
C LEU A 264 6.79 -13.58 -3.65
N LEU A 265 7.20 -13.71 -2.38
CA LEU A 265 7.79 -12.61 -1.63
C LEU A 265 9.08 -12.09 -2.28
N LYS A 266 9.90 -12.98 -2.84
CA LYS A 266 11.09 -12.59 -3.60
C LYS A 266 10.76 -11.82 -4.87
N SER A 267 9.72 -12.20 -5.61
CA SER A 267 9.27 -11.52 -6.82
C SER A 267 8.76 -10.12 -6.48
N VAL A 268 7.91 -9.99 -5.47
CA VAL A 268 7.37 -8.72 -4.99
C VAL A 268 8.49 -7.79 -4.50
N TYR A 269 9.45 -8.31 -3.72
CA TYR A 269 10.61 -7.53 -3.28
C TYR A 269 11.43 -7.00 -4.47
N LYS A 270 11.76 -7.87 -5.44
CA LYS A 270 12.53 -7.47 -6.64
C LYS A 270 11.80 -6.41 -7.46
N TYR A 271 10.48 -6.53 -7.58
CA TYR A 271 9.65 -5.58 -8.28
C TYR A 271 9.72 -4.18 -7.64
N PHE A 272 9.44 -4.08 -6.34
CA PHE A 272 9.49 -2.79 -5.65
C PHE A 272 10.91 -2.23 -5.51
N LYS A 273 11.92 -3.10 -5.32
CA LYS A 273 13.32 -2.67 -5.31
C LYS A 273 13.69 -1.89 -6.59
N LYS A 274 13.33 -2.41 -7.78
CA LYS A 274 13.59 -1.71 -9.06
C LYS A 274 12.88 -0.36 -9.14
N ILE A 275 11.62 -0.29 -8.70
CA ILE A 275 10.84 0.96 -8.67
C ILE A 275 11.50 1.99 -7.76
N ILE A 276 11.83 1.61 -6.54
CA ILE A 276 12.39 2.50 -5.52
C ILE A 276 13.77 3.01 -5.93
N MET A 277 14.64 2.12 -6.40
CA MET A 277 15.97 2.52 -6.89
C MET A 277 15.91 3.57 -8.01
N LYS A 278 14.97 3.40 -8.94
CA LYS A 278 14.84 4.31 -10.07
C LYS A 278 14.21 5.64 -9.69
N ASN A 279 13.15 5.62 -8.87
CA ASN A 279 12.38 6.83 -8.56
C ASN A 279 13.05 7.74 -7.55
N PHE A 280 13.75 7.15 -6.60
CA PHE A 280 14.37 7.89 -5.52
C PHE A 280 15.90 7.96 -5.67
N GLU A 281 16.42 7.55 -6.84
CA GLU A 281 17.86 7.59 -7.17
C GLU A 281 18.72 6.98 -6.06
N ILE A 282 18.27 5.84 -5.52
CA ILE A 282 18.99 5.12 -4.49
C ILE A 282 20.07 4.29 -5.17
N ALA A 283 21.33 4.71 -5.02
CA ALA A 283 22.48 3.87 -5.34
C ALA A 283 22.58 2.75 -4.30
N ILE A 284 22.85 1.52 -4.74
CA ILE A 284 23.26 0.44 -3.83
C ILE A 284 24.77 0.49 -3.79
N ASP A 285 25.34 0.74 -2.61
CA ASP A 285 26.73 0.43 -2.38
C ASP A 285 26.91 -1.08 -2.62
N ALA A 286 27.77 -1.42 -3.56
CA ALA A 286 28.05 -2.80 -3.91
C ALA A 286 28.77 -3.46 -2.71
N HIS A 287 28.00 -4.18 -1.86
CA HIS A 287 28.50 -5.10 -0.84
C HIS A 287 27.97 -6.51 -1.09
#